data_3e61d7b99a89a065175599be6276a793
#
_entry.id   3e61d7b99a89a065175599be6276a793
#
_cell.length_a   1.000
_cell.length_b   1.000
_cell.length_c   1.000
_cell.angle_alpha   90.00
_cell.angle_beta   90.00
_cell.angle_gamma   90.00
#
_symmetry.space_group_name_H-M   'P 1'
#
loop_
_entity.id
_entity.type
_entity.pdbx_description
1 polymer ?
#
loop_
_entity_poly.entity_id
_entity_poly.type
_entity_poly.pdbx_seq_one_letter_code
_entity_poly.pdbx_strand_id
1 'polypeptide(L)'
;MIRLVLTGLLLLLWAVPVQAAEVLQVRSSSLLQVGDHNRTYTVALACSAVDASQEAEATAWLRQALPRRRKVNLRPVGSSEGQLMARVTPIGAELDLSTGLIAAGLASNSCGTDG
;
A
#
# COMPACT_ATOMS: atom_id res chain seq x y z
N MET A 1 15.53 37.49 17.14
CA MET A 1 14.44 37.33 16.19
C MET A 1 14.84 36.42 15.04
N ILE A 2 15.95 36.70 14.39
CA ILE A 2 16.42 35.90 13.27
C ILE A 2 16.66 34.44 13.68
N ARG A 3 17.16 34.24 14.92
CA ARG A 3 17.44 32.90 15.42
C ARG A 3 16.20 32.03 15.56
N LEU A 4 15.06 32.63 15.88
CA LEU A 4 13.82 31.88 16.02
C LEU A 4 13.35 31.35 14.66
N VAL A 5 13.54 32.15 13.61
CA VAL A 5 13.16 31.74 12.26
C VAL A 5 14.03 30.58 11.81
N LEU A 6 15.32 30.62 12.10
CA LEU A 6 16.23 29.54 11.75
C LEU A 6 15.88 28.24 12.48
N THR A 7 15.48 28.34 13.74
CA THR A 7 15.07 27.16 14.49
C THR A 7 13.82 26.52 13.90
N GLY A 8 12.87 27.34 13.45
CA GLY A 8 11.68 26.82 12.80
C GLY A 8 11.99 26.11 11.50
N LEU A 9 12.92 26.62 10.73
CA LEU A 9 13.33 25.98 9.49
C LEU A 9 14.01 24.64 9.74
N LEU A 10 14.82 24.55 10.78
CA LEU A 10 15.47 23.30 11.14
C LEU A 10 14.45 22.23 11.52
N LEU A 11 13.42 22.60 12.24
CA LEU A 11 12.36 21.66 12.61
C LEU A 11 11.63 21.11 11.39
N LEU A 12 11.43 21.95 10.39
CA LEU A 12 10.80 21.51 9.14
C LEU A 12 11.67 20.51 8.39
N LEU A 13 13.00 20.70 8.46
CA LEU A 13 13.94 19.79 7.81
C LEU A 13 13.96 18.41 8.46
N TRP A 14 13.54 18.31 9.70
CA TRP A 14 13.50 17.04 10.40
C TRP A 14 12.22 16.24 10.14
N ALA A 15 11.28 16.80 9.41
CA ALA A 15 10.09 16.06 9.03
C ALA A 15 10.50 14.89 8.13
N VAL A 16 10.27 13.67 8.59
CA VAL A 16 10.61 12.48 7.83
C VAL A 16 9.66 12.41 6.64
N PRO A 17 10.19 12.32 5.42
CA PRO A 17 9.31 12.16 4.27
C PRO A 17 8.57 10.83 4.37
N VAL A 18 7.25 10.90 4.32
CA VAL A 18 6.42 9.70 4.27
C VAL A 18 6.63 9.08 2.89
N GLN A 19 6.98 7.79 2.88
CA GLN A 19 7.13 7.09 1.62
C GLN A 19 5.74 6.82 1.06
N ALA A 20 5.28 7.74 0.24
CA ALA A 20 4.00 7.61 -0.42
C ALA A 20 4.23 7.26 -1.88
N ALA A 21 3.48 6.29 -2.37
CA ALA A 21 3.48 5.92 -3.76
C ALA A 21 2.09 6.15 -4.32
N GLU A 22 1.98 6.22 -5.63
CA GLU A 22 0.68 6.34 -6.29
C GLU A 22 0.34 5.02 -6.96
N VAL A 23 -0.91 4.59 -6.83
CA VAL A 23 -1.38 3.41 -7.53
C VAL A 23 -1.62 3.78 -9.00
N LEU A 24 -0.95 3.08 -9.90
CA LEU A 24 -1.13 3.28 -11.33
C LEU A 24 -2.16 2.30 -11.88
N GLN A 25 -2.17 1.08 -11.38
CA GLN A 25 -3.05 0.05 -11.88
C GLN A 25 -3.21 -1.08 -10.87
N VAL A 26 -4.43 -1.58 -10.70
CA VAL A 26 -4.69 -2.82 -9.99
C VAL A 26 -4.64 -3.93 -11.03
N ARG A 27 -3.64 -4.79 -10.94
CA ARG A 27 -3.45 -5.84 -11.92
C ARG A 27 -4.25 -7.10 -11.61
N SER A 28 -4.37 -7.40 -10.32
CA SER A 28 -5.14 -8.57 -9.88
C SER A 28 -5.51 -8.36 -8.42
N SER A 29 -6.14 -9.35 -7.83
CA SER A 29 -6.52 -9.31 -6.42
C SER A 29 -5.31 -9.25 -5.47
N SER A 30 -4.11 -9.47 -5.97
CA SER A 30 -2.91 -9.50 -5.14
C SER A 30 -1.76 -8.66 -5.68
N LEU A 31 -1.89 -8.06 -6.86
CA LEU A 31 -0.79 -7.34 -7.48
C LEU A 31 -1.22 -5.93 -7.88
N LEU A 32 -0.40 -4.97 -7.48
CA LEU A 32 -0.59 -3.56 -7.82
C LEU A 32 0.62 -3.07 -8.58
N GLN A 33 0.39 -2.17 -9.52
CA GLN A 33 1.45 -1.41 -10.12
C GLN A 33 1.45 -0.03 -9.51
N VAL A 34 2.57 0.37 -8.94
CA VAL A 34 2.69 1.65 -8.24
C VAL A 34 3.82 2.47 -8.81
N GLY A 35 3.70 3.78 -8.68
CA GLY A 35 4.72 4.71 -9.10
C GLY A 35 5.23 5.51 -7.93
N ASP A 36 6.54 5.76 -7.90
CA ASP A 36 7.19 6.56 -6.88
C ASP A 36 8.31 7.33 -7.54
N HIS A 37 8.18 8.65 -7.59
CA HIS A 37 9.08 9.51 -8.35
C HIS A 37 9.06 9.09 -9.83
N ASN A 38 10.19 8.66 -10.37
CA ASN A 38 10.27 8.25 -11.77
C ASN A 38 10.31 6.75 -11.94
N ARG A 39 9.96 6.03 -10.89
CA ARG A 39 10.01 4.57 -10.90
C ARG A 39 8.62 3.98 -10.90
N THR A 40 8.50 2.87 -11.61
CA THR A 40 7.29 2.05 -11.60
C THR A 40 7.69 0.65 -11.17
N TYR A 41 6.95 0.06 -10.25
CA TYR A 41 7.27 -1.28 -9.79
C TYR A 41 6.00 -2.00 -9.37
N THR A 42 6.11 -3.32 -9.29
CA THR A 42 4.99 -4.18 -8.91
C THR A 42 5.08 -4.51 -7.43
N VAL A 43 3.95 -4.37 -6.76
CA VAL A 43 3.83 -4.67 -5.34
C VAL A 43 2.81 -5.79 -5.16
N ALA A 44 3.23 -6.85 -4.46
CA ALA A 44 2.32 -7.91 -4.07
C ALA A 44 1.77 -7.59 -2.68
N LEU A 45 0.46 -7.77 -2.50
CA LEU A 45 -0.16 -7.54 -1.20
C LEU A 45 0.25 -8.63 -0.23
N ALA A 46 0.80 -8.21 0.90
CA ALA A 46 1.27 -9.14 1.93
C ALA A 46 0.10 -9.68 2.73
N CYS A 47 0.18 -10.95 3.08
CA CYS A 47 -0.71 -11.58 4.05
C CYS A 47 -2.16 -11.75 3.62
N SER A 48 -2.44 -11.68 2.34
CA SER A 48 -3.79 -11.99 1.85
C SER A 48 -3.71 -13.04 0.75
N ALA A 49 -4.61 -14.00 0.82
CA ALA A 49 -4.75 -15.03 -0.20
C ALA A 49 -6.19 -15.03 -0.68
N VAL A 50 -6.39 -14.89 -1.98
CA VAL A 50 -7.70 -14.83 -2.58
C VAL A 50 -7.96 -16.14 -3.32
N ASP A 51 -9.11 -16.76 -3.02
CA ASP A 51 -9.50 -17.96 -3.71
C ASP A 51 -9.87 -17.64 -5.17
N ALA A 52 -9.63 -18.59 -6.07
CA ALA A 52 -9.88 -18.37 -7.48
C ALA A 52 -11.35 -17.99 -7.75
N SER A 53 -12.27 -18.52 -6.96
CA SER A 53 -13.68 -18.21 -7.12
C SER A 53 -14.03 -16.76 -6.74
N GLN A 54 -13.17 -16.09 -6.01
CA GLN A 54 -13.39 -14.72 -5.55
C GLN A 54 -12.45 -13.71 -6.22
N GLU A 55 -11.65 -14.17 -7.18
CA GLU A 55 -10.65 -13.31 -7.81
C GLU A 55 -11.29 -12.06 -8.44
N ALA A 56 -12.36 -12.23 -9.18
CA ALA A 56 -13.00 -11.10 -9.86
C ALA A 56 -13.58 -10.09 -8.86
N GLU A 57 -14.23 -10.57 -7.81
CA GLU A 57 -14.81 -9.69 -6.79
C GLU A 57 -13.73 -8.96 -6.01
N ALA A 58 -12.67 -9.66 -5.64
CA ALA A 58 -11.58 -9.05 -4.90
C ALA A 58 -10.87 -7.98 -5.74
N THR A 59 -10.65 -8.26 -7.02
CA THR A 59 -10.06 -7.29 -7.93
C THR A 59 -10.94 -6.06 -8.06
N ALA A 60 -12.23 -6.24 -8.19
CA ALA A 60 -13.18 -5.12 -8.28
C ALA A 60 -13.16 -4.29 -7.00
N TRP A 61 -13.11 -4.96 -5.85
CA TRP A 61 -13.02 -4.28 -4.56
C TRP A 61 -11.77 -3.40 -4.48
N LEU A 62 -10.62 -3.95 -4.91
CA LEU A 62 -9.39 -3.19 -4.92
C LEU A 62 -9.46 -1.99 -5.87
N ARG A 63 -10.07 -2.16 -7.03
CA ARG A 63 -10.20 -1.06 -7.98
C ARG A 63 -11.06 0.06 -7.46
N GLN A 64 -12.07 -0.24 -6.67
CA GLN A 64 -12.87 0.79 -6.01
C GLN A 64 -12.10 1.49 -4.91
N ALA A 65 -11.33 0.75 -4.14
CA ALA A 65 -10.53 1.31 -3.06
C ALA A 65 -9.37 2.14 -3.59
N LEU A 66 -8.89 1.82 -4.79
CA LEU A 66 -7.69 2.40 -5.36
C LEU A 66 -7.95 2.99 -6.75
N PRO A 67 -8.69 4.10 -6.83
CA PRO A 67 -8.78 4.80 -8.09
C PRO A 67 -7.37 5.22 -8.54
N ARG A 68 -7.18 5.40 -9.82
CA ARG A 68 -5.88 5.74 -10.37
C ARG A 68 -5.28 6.94 -9.67
N ARG A 69 -4.01 6.85 -9.34
CA ARG A 69 -3.22 7.85 -8.64
C ARG A 69 -3.57 8.02 -7.17
N ARG A 70 -4.35 7.08 -6.63
CA ARG A 70 -4.58 7.06 -5.19
C ARG A 70 -3.24 6.91 -4.47
N LYS A 71 -2.98 7.77 -3.52
CA LYS A 71 -1.74 7.71 -2.74
C LYS A 71 -1.86 6.68 -1.65
N VAL A 72 -0.81 5.91 -1.49
CA VAL A 72 -0.78 4.82 -0.52
C VAL A 72 0.55 4.83 0.21
N ASN A 73 0.54 4.33 1.44
CA ASN A 73 1.74 4.02 2.19
C ASN A 73 2.10 2.58 1.95
N LEU A 74 3.38 2.32 1.73
CA LEU A 74 3.88 0.96 1.57
C LEU A 74 4.70 0.59 2.79
N ARG A 75 4.37 -0.55 3.38
CA ARG A 75 5.17 -1.13 4.46
C ARG A 75 5.75 -2.44 3.94
N PRO A 76 6.99 -2.43 3.45
CA PRO A 76 7.59 -3.64 2.92
C PRO A 76 7.75 -4.71 3.98
N VAL A 77 7.44 -5.94 3.63
CA VAL A 77 7.65 -7.10 4.51
C VAL A 77 8.61 -8.10 3.90
N GLY A 78 9.02 -7.90 2.66
CA GLY A 78 9.96 -8.79 2.00
C GLY A 78 9.89 -8.62 0.50
N SER A 79 10.56 -9.52 -0.19
CA SER A 79 10.49 -9.59 -1.64
C SER A 79 10.47 -11.05 -2.05
N SER A 80 9.84 -11.31 -3.17
CA SER A 80 9.73 -12.65 -3.71
C SER A 80 9.73 -12.56 -5.21
N GLU A 81 10.61 -13.30 -5.86
CA GLU A 81 10.70 -13.35 -7.32
C GLU A 81 10.82 -11.97 -7.98
N GLY A 82 11.57 -11.08 -7.33
CA GLY A 82 11.77 -9.74 -7.86
C GLY A 82 10.63 -8.77 -7.60
N GLN A 83 9.59 -9.19 -6.90
CA GLN A 83 8.46 -8.34 -6.55
C GLN A 83 8.55 -7.93 -5.09
N LEU A 84 8.22 -6.67 -4.82
CA LEU A 84 8.11 -6.19 -3.46
C LEU A 84 6.82 -6.72 -2.85
N MET A 85 6.93 -7.31 -1.65
CA MET A 85 5.76 -7.69 -0.87
C MET A 85 5.58 -6.66 0.22
N ALA A 86 4.39 -6.08 0.30
CA ALA A 86 4.14 -5.00 1.24
C ALA A 86 2.70 -4.97 1.71
N ARG A 87 2.51 -4.42 2.90
CA ARG A 87 1.19 -3.98 3.33
C ARG A 87 0.97 -2.61 2.73
N VAL A 88 -0.17 -2.43 2.10
CA VAL A 88 -0.50 -1.21 1.36
C VAL A 88 -1.70 -0.56 2.02
N THR A 89 -1.51 0.66 2.51
CA THR A 89 -2.56 1.40 3.20
C THR A 89 -2.84 2.69 2.45
N PRO A 90 -4.06 2.88 1.94
CA PRO A 90 -4.40 4.17 1.33
C PRO A 90 -4.25 5.29 2.35
N ILE A 91 -3.72 6.42 1.92
CA ILE A 91 -3.53 7.57 2.81
C ILE A 91 -4.89 7.98 3.38
N GLY A 92 -4.98 8.04 4.70
CA GLY A 92 -6.22 8.39 5.38
C GLY A 92 -7.10 7.21 5.78
N ALA A 93 -6.77 6.00 5.31
CA ALA A 93 -7.52 4.80 5.69
C ALA A 93 -6.94 4.19 6.96
N GLU A 94 -7.79 3.53 7.73
CA GLU A 94 -7.35 2.87 8.97
C GLU A 94 -6.77 1.48 8.71
N LEU A 95 -7.27 0.79 7.70
CA LEU A 95 -6.86 -0.58 7.42
C LEU A 95 -6.03 -0.64 6.15
N ASP A 96 -5.02 -1.50 6.18
CA ASP A 96 -4.33 -1.85 4.95
C ASP A 96 -5.25 -2.69 4.07
N LEU A 97 -4.92 -2.78 2.80
CA LEU A 97 -5.79 -3.44 1.82
C LEU A 97 -5.96 -4.92 2.11
N SER A 98 -4.92 -5.60 2.57
CA SER A 98 -5.03 -7.03 2.90
C SER A 98 -6.04 -7.25 4.02
N THR A 99 -5.96 -6.45 5.08
CA THR A 99 -6.90 -6.53 6.19
C THR A 99 -8.32 -6.19 5.71
N GLY A 100 -8.45 -5.20 4.84
CA GLY A 100 -9.75 -4.82 4.29
C GLY A 100 -10.38 -5.94 3.45
N LEU A 101 -9.58 -6.61 2.63
CA LEU A 101 -10.07 -7.74 1.84
C LEU A 101 -10.54 -8.88 2.74
N ILE A 102 -9.78 -9.16 3.79
CA ILE A 102 -10.14 -10.21 4.74
C ILE A 102 -11.43 -9.85 5.47
N ALA A 103 -11.55 -8.61 5.91
CA ALA A 103 -12.76 -8.13 6.60
C ALA A 103 -13.98 -8.18 5.68
N ALA A 104 -13.80 -7.98 4.39
CA ALA A 104 -14.88 -8.05 3.41
C ALA A 104 -15.22 -9.49 3.01
N GLY A 105 -14.50 -10.48 3.53
CA GLY A 105 -14.74 -11.87 3.19
C GLY A 105 -14.20 -12.29 1.84
N LEU A 106 -13.31 -11.48 1.25
CA LEU A 106 -12.78 -11.73 -0.08
C LEU A 106 -11.40 -12.38 -0.08
N ALA A 107 -10.79 -12.49 1.07
CA ALA A 107 -9.46 -13.08 1.20
C ALA A 107 -9.32 -13.76 2.56
N SER A 108 -8.32 -14.61 2.67
CA SER A 108 -7.94 -15.21 3.94
C SER A 108 -6.55 -14.72 4.33
N ASN A 109 -6.26 -14.77 5.62
CA ASN A 109 -4.97 -14.36 6.16
C ASN A 109 -3.95 -15.45 5.87
N SER A 110 -2.98 -15.17 5.01
CA SER A 110 -1.95 -16.14 4.64
C SER A 110 -0.72 -16.07 5.55
N CYS A 111 -0.67 -15.12 6.46
CA CYS A 111 0.46 -14.97 7.39
C CYS A 111 0.17 -15.58 8.77
N GLY A 112 -0.98 -16.22 8.94
CA GLY A 112 -1.34 -16.80 10.21
C GLY A 112 -1.78 -15.77 11.23
N THR A 113 -1.79 -16.18 12.52
CA THR A 113 -2.32 -15.35 13.59
C THR A 113 -1.48 -14.14 13.93
N ASP A 114 -0.23 -14.13 13.50
CA ASP A 114 0.70 -13.04 13.78
C ASP A 114 0.74 -12.01 12.66
N GLY A 115 -0.01 -12.25 11.64
CA GLY A 115 -0.01 -11.41 10.46
C GLY A 115 -0.58 -10.03 10.64
#